data_82f0870b2c261d6d8a9c335a7bdca278
#
_entry.id   82f0870b2c261d6d8a9c335a7bdca278
#
_cell.length_a   1.000
_cell.length_b   1.000
_cell.length_c   1.000
_cell.angle_alpha   90.00
_cell.angle_beta   90.00
_cell.angle_gamma   90.00
#
_symmetry.space_group_name_H-M   'P 1'
#
loop_
_entity.id
_entity.type
_entity.pdbx_description
1 polymer ?
#
loop_
_entity_poly.entity_id
_entity_poly.type
_entity_poly.pdbx_seq_one_letter_code
_entity_poly.pdbx_strand_id
1 'polypeptide(L)'
;MHEQLAEAFKGSGGCASKAGYKIHLTWEAISGHIEDLKITAGSVPDQAMASQILNRIGQGDLMIRDLAYFILPIFEKIAELGAFFLSRLKQNPKIYTTNGKEIKNLPEYIDRYFPNDSVVEIAVLIGGIQKVPVRLIAYRVPEEILNQRSRKQNRSAQKKGLLVLL
;
A
#
# COMPACT_ATOMS: atom_id res chain seq x y z
N MET A 1 -3.93 6.39 36.65
CA MET A 1 -3.48 5.37 35.68
C MET A 1 -3.71 5.77 34.19
N HIS A 2 -4.88 6.28 33.82
CA HIS A 2 -5.16 6.72 32.43
C HIS A 2 -4.36 7.93 31.97
N GLU A 3 -4.07 8.90 32.82
CA GLU A 3 -3.32 10.11 32.44
C GLU A 3 -1.85 9.82 32.18
N GLN A 4 -1.21 8.97 32.96
CA GLN A 4 0.19 8.55 32.72
C GLN A 4 0.34 7.78 31.41
N LEU A 5 -0.66 6.96 31.03
CA LEU A 5 -0.68 6.29 29.72
C LEU A 5 -0.85 7.28 28.58
N ALA A 6 -1.61 8.37 28.76
CA ALA A 6 -1.78 9.39 27.75
C ALA A 6 -0.52 10.22 27.49
N GLU A 7 0.36 10.38 28.48
CA GLU A 7 1.68 11.01 28.29
C GLU A 7 2.62 10.14 27.47
N ALA A 8 2.69 8.84 27.80
CA ALA A 8 3.56 7.90 27.11
C ALA A 8 3.03 7.49 25.73
N PHE A 9 1.71 7.33 25.61
CA PHE A 9 1.03 6.84 24.40
C PHE A 9 -0.10 7.78 24.01
N LYS A 10 0.23 8.88 23.35
CA LYS A 10 -0.78 9.81 22.81
C LYS A 10 -1.65 9.12 21.77
N GLY A 11 -2.96 9.30 21.87
CA GLY A 11 -3.92 8.83 20.87
C GLY A 11 -3.78 9.57 19.53
N SER A 12 -4.37 9.01 18.50
CA SER A 12 -4.29 9.53 17.11
C SER A 12 -5.07 10.84 16.90
N GLY A 13 -5.70 11.37 17.92
CA GLY A 13 -6.62 12.52 17.80
C GLY A 13 -7.99 12.10 17.24
N GLY A 14 -9.03 12.78 17.64
CA GLY A 14 -10.42 12.47 17.32
C GLY A 14 -11.22 12.19 18.59
N CYS A 15 -12.51 11.89 18.43
CA CYS A 15 -13.46 11.82 19.57
C CYS A 15 -13.24 10.63 20.53
N ALA A 16 -12.34 9.71 20.24
CA ALA A 16 -12.41 8.40 20.88
C ALA A 16 -11.43 8.17 22.04
N SER A 17 -10.21 8.66 22.04
CA SER A 17 -9.34 8.50 23.19
C SER A 17 -8.13 9.44 23.23
N LYS A 18 -7.80 9.94 24.42
CA LYS A 18 -6.59 10.74 24.67
C LYS A 18 -5.32 9.87 24.64
N ALA A 19 -5.45 8.58 24.89
CA ALA A 19 -4.37 7.59 24.88
C ALA A 19 -4.66 6.48 23.84
N GLY A 20 -3.64 6.02 23.17
CA GLY A 20 -3.72 4.91 22.23
C GLY A 20 -2.33 4.41 21.86
N TYR A 21 -2.21 3.13 21.56
CA TYR A 21 -0.97 2.55 21.07
C TYR A 21 -1.25 1.78 19.76
N LYS A 22 -0.20 1.63 18.96
CA LYS A 22 -0.19 0.79 17.76
C LYS A 22 0.85 -0.30 17.94
N ILE A 23 0.52 -1.49 17.48
CA ILE A 23 1.44 -2.60 17.37
C ILE A 23 1.81 -2.75 15.89
N HIS A 24 3.09 -2.58 15.58
CA HIS A 24 3.65 -2.87 14.28
C HIS A 24 4.28 -4.25 14.36
N LEU A 25 3.77 -5.16 13.55
CA LEU A 25 4.20 -6.55 13.51
C LEU A 25 4.75 -6.85 12.11
N THR A 26 5.95 -7.41 12.05
CA THR A 26 6.50 -8.04 10.86
C THR A 26 6.54 -9.53 11.12
N TRP A 27 5.92 -10.28 10.22
CA TRP A 27 5.76 -11.71 10.33
C TRP A 27 6.25 -12.38 9.04
N GLU A 28 7.07 -13.42 9.20
CA GLU A 28 7.52 -14.26 8.10
C GLU A 28 6.49 -15.36 7.87
N ALA A 29 5.87 -15.35 6.67
CA ALA A 29 4.69 -16.14 6.39
C ALA A 29 4.97 -17.64 6.21
N ILE A 30 6.17 -18.02 5.83
CA ILE A 30 6.55 -19.42 5.55
C ILE A 30 6.86 -20.15 6.85
N SER A 31 7.73 -19.57 7.68
CA SER A 31 8.14 -20.20 8.96
C SER A 31 7.17 -19.90 10.11
N GLY A 32 6.37 -18.85 9.98
CA GLY A 32 5.49 -18.35 11.04
C GLY A 32 6.22 -17.55 12.13
N HIS A 33 7.47 -17.18 11.92
CA HIS A 33 8.23 -16.40 12.89
C HIS A 33 7.83 -14.93 12.90
N ILE A 34 7.83 -14.34 14.09
CA ILE A 34 7.72 -12.91 14.27
C ILE A 34 9.11 -12.30 14.13
N GLU A 35 9.33 -11.58 13.04
CA GLU A 35 10.61 -10.94 12.74
C GLU A 35 10.80 -9.63 13.49
N ASP A 36 9.72 -8.90 13.72
CA ASP A 36 9.73 -7.64 14.46
C ASP A 36 8.38 -7.35 15.11
N LEU A 37 8.43 -6.84 16.33
CA LEU A 37 7.28 -6.32 17.05
C LEU A 37 7.66 -4.99 17.69
N LYS A 38 6.97 -3.93 17.31
CA LYS A 38 7.19 -2.60 17.89
C LYS A 38 5.88 -1.98 18.33
N ILE A 39 5.91 -1.39 19.51
CA ILE A 39 4.79 -0.63 20.07
C ILE A 39 5.11 0.86 19.95
N THR A 40 4.20 1.63 19.40
CA THR A 40 4.30 3.08 19.27
C THR A 40 3.06 3.76 19.82
N ALA A 41 3.16 5.06 20.10
CA ALA A 41 1.99 5.87 20.41
C ALA A 41 1.00 5.86 19.22
N GLY A 42 -0.29 5.88 19.48
CA GLY A 42 -1.33 5.89 18.45
C GLY A 42 -1.24 7.08 17.49
N SER A 43 -0.63 8.19 17.93
CA SER A 43 -0.37 9.37 17.11
C SER A 43 0.75 9.21 16.09
N VAL A 44 1.62 8.19 16.22
CA VAL A 44 2.72 7.95 15.28
C VAL A 44 2.16 7.44 13.95
N PRO A 45 2.47 8.08 12.82
CA PRO A 45 2.03 7.60 11.52
C PRO A 45 2.68 6.26 11.17
N ASP A 46 1.94 5.34 10.55
CA ASP A 46 2.47 4.05 10.12
C ASP A 46 3.64 4.20 9.15
N GLN A 47 3.60 5.26 8.34
CA GLN A 47 4.67 5.63 7.42
C GLN A 47 6.03 5.86 8.10
N ALA A 48 6.03 6.35 9.35
CA ALA A 48 7.29 6.55 10.10
C ALA A 48 8.01 5.22 10.39
N MET A 49 7.29 4.11 10.35
CA MET A 49 7.83 2.77 10.57
C MET A 49 8.25 2.07 9.27
N ALA A 50 8.00 2.69 8.11
CA ALA A 50 8.20 2.03 6.82
C ALA A 50 9.66 1.65 6.54
N SER A 51 10.62 2.47 6.97
CA SER A 51 12.06 2.24 6.74
C SER A 51 12.68 1.15 7.62
N GLN A 52 12.03 0.78 8.72
CA GLN A 52 12.61 -0.16 9.70
C GLN A 52 12.83 -1.55 9.14
N ILE A 53 12.04 -1.95 8.15
CA ILE A 53 12.16 -3.25 7.52
C ILE A 53 13.46 -3.39 6.69
N LEU A 54 14.03 -2.28 6.20
CA LEU A 54 15.20 -2.30 5.31
C LEU A 54 16.42 -3.00 5.92
N ASN A 55 16.51 -3.05 7.25
CA ASN A 55 17.61 -3.72 7.94
C ASN A 55 17.37 -5.24 8.13
N ARG A 56 16.23 -5.76 7.70
CA ARG A 56 15.80 -7.14 7.95
C ARG A 56 15.50 -7.91 6.68
N ILE A 57 15.38 -7.23 5.55
CA ILE A 57 15.13 -7.85 4.25
C ILE A 57 16.43 -8.03 3.48
N GLY A 58 16.52 -9.13 2.74
CA GLY A 58 17.64 -9.47 1.89
C GLY A 58 17.22 -9.77 0.45
N GLN A 59 18.19 -10.12 -0.35
CA GLN A 59 17.98 -10.47 -1.75
C GLN A 59 16.99 -11.64 -1.88
N GLY A 60 15.99 -11.50 -2.72
CA GLY A 60 14.98 -12.52 -3.00
C GLY A 60 13.76 -12.49 -2.07
N ASP A 61 13.78 -11.69 -1.00
CA ASP A 61 12.64 -11.58 -0.10
C ASP A 61 11.46 -10.85 -0.76
N LEU A 62 10.23 -11.25 -0.44
CA LEU A 62 9.00 -10.57 -0.83
C LEU A 62 8.37 -9.87 0.36
N MET A 63 8.37 -8.55 0.35
CA MET A 63 7.70 -7.73 1.34
C MET A 63 6.26 -7.40 0.93
N ILE A 64 5.27 -7.89 1.69
CA ILE A 64 3.85 -7.56 1.50
C ILE A 64 3.46 -6.52 2.53
N ARG A 65 2.97 -5.36 2.07
CA ARG A 65 2.58 -4.26 2.97
C ARG A 65 1.23 -3.66 2.65
N ASP A 66 0.56 -3.19 3.71
CA ASP A 66 -0.66 -2.41 3.55
C ASP A 66 -0.35 -0.99 3.00
N LEU A 67 -1.38 -0.39 2.43
CA LEU A 67 -1.37 0.96 1.86
C LEU A 67 -0.89 2.05 2.83
N ALA A 68 -1.07 1.83 4.14
CA ALA A 68 -0.57 2.73 5.18
C ALA A 68 0.96 2.91 5.14
N TYR A 69 1.70 1.92 4.61
CA TYR A 69 3.15 1.94 4.47
C TYR A 69 3.62 2.30 3.04
N PHE A 70 2.73 2.84 2.21
CA PHE A 70 3.04 3.16 0.82
C PHE A 70 3.95 4.39 0.72
N ILE A 71 5.25 4.17 0.60
CA ILE A 71 6.29 5.19 0.46
C ILE A 71 7.22 4.79 -0.68
N LEU A 72 7.18 5.51 -1.81
CA LEU A 72 7.95 5.20 -3.01
C LEU A 72 9.47 5.10 -2.77
N PRO A 73 10.13 6.03 -2.04
CA PRO A 73 11.54 5.87 -1.71
C PRO A 73 11.90 4.60 -0.94
N ILE A 74 10.97 4.04 -0.17
CA ILE A 74 11.19 2.76 0.53
C ILE A 74 11.10 1.60 -0.46
N PHE A 75 10.15 1.63 -1.39
CA PHE A 75 10.06 0.60 -2.43
C PHE A 75 11.29 0.57 -3.33
N GLU A 76 11.84 1.74 -3.67
CA GLU A 76 13.09 1.84 -4.40
C GLU A 76 14.26 1.18 -3.64
N LYS A 77 14.40 1.49 -2.36
CA LYS A 77 15.43 0.86 -1.51
C LYS A 77 15.24 -0.65 -1.36
N ILE A 78 13.99 -1.14 -1.27
CA ILE A 78 13.71 -2.58 -1.26
C ILE A 78 14.23 -3.22 -2.57
N ALA A 79 13.95 -2.59 -3.71
CA ALA A 79 14.42 -3.06 -5.01
C ALA A 79 15.95 -3.00 -5.13
N GLU A 80 16.62 -1.96 -4.62
CA GLU A 80 18.08 -1.84 -4.56
C GLU A 80 18.74 -2.96 -3.75
N LEU A 81 18.07 -3.46 -2.71
CA LEU A 81 18.50 -4.62 -1.92
C LEU A 81 18.28 -5.97 -2.64
N GLY A 82 17.74 -5.95 -3.87
CA GLY A 82 17.39 -7.16 -4.62
C GLY A 82 16.18 -7.91 -4.06
N ALA A 83 15.37 -7.25 -3.25
CA ALA A 83 14.13 -7.76 -2.70
C ALA A 83 12.93 -7.26 -3.51
N PHE A 84 11.76 -7.86 -3.28
CA PHE A 84 10.51 -7.53 -3.95
C PHE A 84 9.52 -6.91 -2.96
N PHE A 85 8.58 -6.15 -3.46
CA PHE A 85 7.47 -5.65 -2.67
C PHE A 85 6.13 -5.86 -3.36
N LEU A 86 5.09 -6.04 -2.57
CA LEU A 86 3.70 -6.12 -3.01
C LEU A 86 2.86 -5.17 -2.16
N SER A 87 2.20 -4.22 -2.79
CA SER A 87 1.32 -3.26 -2.13
C SER A 87 0.15 -2.88 -3.01
N ARG A 88 -0.95 -2.47 -2.40
CA ARG A 88 -2.03 -1.84 -3.14
C ARG A 88 -1.59 -0.47 -3.65
N LEU A 89 -2.05 -0.10 -4.85
CA LEU A 89 -1.80 1.22 -5.39
C LEU A 89 -2.57 2.28 -4.59
N LYS A 90 -1.89 3.34 -4.19
CA LYS A 90 -2.49 4.51 -3.52
C LYS A 90 -3.46 5.22 -4.47
N GLN A 91 -4.45 5.94 -3.93
CA GLN A 91 -5.37 6.74 -4.74
C GLN A 91 -4.62 7.89 -5.44
N ASN A 92 -5.00 8.11 -6.72
CA ASN A 92 -4.45 9.18 -7.57
C ASN A 92 -2.90 9.25 -7.67
N PRO A 93 -2.21 8.12 -7.87
CA PRO A 93 -0.80 8.17 -8.12
C PRO A 93 -0.55 8.70 -9.53
N LYS A 94 0.57 9.40 -9.74
CA LYS A 94 1.06 9.66 -11.09
C LYS A 94 1.66 8.39 -11.65
N ILE A 95 1.13 7.92 -12.77
CA ILE A 95 1.57 6.71 -13.45
C ILE A 95 2.03 7.08 -14.85
N TYR A 96 3.14 6.50 -15.27
CA TYR A 96 3.69 6.70 -16.60
C TYR A 96 3.99 5.35 -17.25
N THR A 97 3.85 5.29 -18.56
CA THR A 97 4.41 4.18 -19.34
C THR A 97 5.94 4.17 -19.22
N THR A 98 6.57 3.07 -19.53
CA THR A 98 8.05 2.96 -19.60
C THR A 98 8.70 4.00 -20.51
N ASN A 99 7.96 4.48 -21.53
CA ASN A 99 8.39 5.56 -22.44
C ASN A 99 8.16 6.97 -21.87
N GLY A 100 7.72 7.08 -20.61
CA GLY A 100 7.53 8.37 -19.93
C GLY A 100 6.22 9.09 -20.19
N LYS A 101 5.29 8.51 -20.98
CA LYS A 101 3.96 9.09 -21.24
C LYS A 101 3.05 8.88 -20.02
N GLU A 102 2.43 9.96 -19.53
CA GLU A 102 1.52 9.90 -18.38
C GLU A 102 0.23 9.14 -18.70
N ILE A 103 -0.16 8.24 -17.79
CA ILE A 103 -1.45 7.53 -17.80
C ILE A 103 -2.38 8.29 -16.83
N LYS A 104 -3.13 9.25 -17.36
CA LYS A 104 -4.02 10.11 -16.55
C LYS A 104 -5.21 9.35 -15.96
N ASN A 105 -5.71 8.35 -16.65
CA ASN A 105 -6.85 7.52 -16.25
C ASN A 105 -6.50 6.04 -16.46
N LEU A 106 -6.08 5.38 -15.39
CA LEU A 106 -5.66 3.98 -15.45
C LEU A 106 -6.79 3.03 -15.89
N PRO A 107 -8.02 3.12 -15.37
CA PRO A 107 -9.13 2.31 -15.86
C PRO A 107 -9.37 2.45 -17.36
N GLU A 108 -9.43 3.67 -17.87
CA GLU A 108 -9.63 3.93 -19.31
C GLU A 108 -8.46 3.39 -20.15
N TYR A 109 -7.24 3.51 -19.64
CA TYR A 109 -6.06 2.94 -20.28
C TYR A 109 -6.17 1.42 -20.41
N ILE A 110 -6.55 0.74 -19.31
CA ILE A 110 -6.72 -0.71 -19.28
C ILE A 110 -7.87 -1.14 -20.22
N ASP A 111 -9.00 -0.43 -20.20
CA ASP A 111 -10.14 -0.74 -21.09
C ASP A 111 -9.79 -0.58 -22.56
N ARG A 112 -8.96 0.39 -22.90
CA ARG A 112 -8.54 0.64 -24.28
C ARG A 112 -7.55 -0.39 -24.80
N TYR A 113 -6.55 -0.77 -24.02
CA TYR A 113 -5.44 -1.60 -24.48
C TYR A 113 -5.56 -3.08 -24.12
N PHE A 114 -6.39 -3.41 -23.13
CA PHE A 114 -6.59 -4.76 -22.60
C PHE A 114 -8.08 -5.06 -22.35
N PRO A 115 -8.96 -4.90 -23.36
CA PRO A 115 -10.42 -4.92 -23.14
C PRO A 115 -10.95 -6.27 -22.63
N ASN A 116 -10.28 -7.38 -22.98
CA ASN A 116 -10.75 -8.74 -22.69
C ASN A 116 -10.02 -9.41 -21.51
N ASP A 117 -9.01 -8.75 -20.95
CA ASP A 117 -8.20 -9.35 -19.90
C ASP A 117 -8.82 -9.12 -18.53
N SER A 118 -9.05 -10.21 -17.80
CA SER A 118 -9.50 -10.14 -16.39
C SER A 118 -8.40 -9.70 -15.45
N VAL A 119 -7.15 -10.04 -15.79
CA VAL A 119 -5.93 -9.62 -15.08
C VAL A 119 -5.00 -8.99 -16.10
N VAL A 120 -4.54 -7.80 -15.82
CA VAL A 120 -3.60 -7.05 -16.66
C VAL A 120 -2.31 -6.83 -15.88
N GLU A 121 -1.20 -7.17 -16.48
CA GLU A 121 0.13 -6.93 -15.93
C GLU A 121 0.94 -6.05 -16.88
N ILE A 122 1.39 -4.89 -16.38
CA ILE A 122 2.15 -3.93 -17.16
C ILE A 122 3.32 -3.34 -16.39
N ALA A 123 4.45 -3.14 -17.06
CA ALA A 123 5.56 -2.36 -16.53
C ALA A 123 5.24 -0.87 -16.63
N VAL A 124 5.34 -0.15 -15.52
CA VAL A 124 5.05 1.28 -15.44
C VAL A 124 6.06 1.98 -14.52
N LEU A 125 6.07 3.30 -14.59
CA LEU A 125 6.78 4.15 -13.63
C LEU A 125 5.75 4.86 -12.75
N ILE A 126 5.95 4.86 -11.43
CA ILE A 126 5.06 5.55 -10.49
C ILE A 126 5.80 6.64 -9.72
N GLY A 127 5.11 7.74 -9.47
CA GLY A 127 5.62 8.89 -8.72
C GLY A 127 5.68 10.17 -9.55
N GLY A 128 5.87 11.29 -8.88
CA GLY A 128 5.93 12.61 -9.53
C GLY A 128 7.33 12.95 -10.03
N ILE A 129 8.21 13.30 -9.09
CA ILE A 129 9.60 13.66 -9.37
C ILE A 129 10.44 12.38 -9.52
N GLN A 130 10.35 11.49 -8.55
CA GLN A 130 11.00 10.20 -8.56
C GLN A 130 10.06 9.20 -9.24
N LYS A 131 10.50 8.64 -10.36
CA LYS A 131 9.74 7.67 -11.15
C LYS A 131 10.24 6.28 -10.85
N VAL A 132 9.62 5.61 -9.89
CA VAL A 132 9.99 4.26 -9.47
C VAL A 132 9.43 3.26 -10.48
N PRO A 133 10.25 2.40 -11.10
CA PRO A 133 9.79 1.34 -11.98
C PRO A 133 9.10 0.25 -11.15
N VAL A 134 7.91 -0.15 -11.59
CA VAL A 134 7.13 -1.20 -10.92
C VAL A 134 6.38 -2.05 -11.93
N ARG A 135 6.00 -3.23 -11.52
CA ARG A 135 5.07 -4.11 -12.20
C ARG A 135 3.68 -3.87 -11.63
N LEU A 136 2.81 -3.26 -12.40
CA LEU A 136 1.43 -2.98 -12.02
C LEU A 136 0.56 -4.16 -12.42
N ILE A 137 -0.18 -4.73 -11.47
CA ILE A 137 -1.13 -5.81 -11.69
C ILE A 137 -2.53 -5.25 -11.42
N ALA A 138 -3.38 -5.23 -12.43
CA ALA A 138 -4.75 -4.77 -12.32
C ALA A 138 -5.72 -5.94 -12.51
N TYR A 139 -6.60 -6.15 -11.54
CA TYR A 139 -7.64 -7.18 -11.59
C TYR A 139 -9.01 -6.54 -11.74
N ARG A 140 -9.81 -6.99 -12.72
CA ARG A 140 -11.20 -6.58 -12.91
C ARG A 140 -12.08 -7.26 -11.87
N VAL A 141 -12.60 -6.45 -10.95
CA VAL A 141 -13.48 -6.97 -9.88
C VAL A 141 -14.86 -7.27 -10.47
N PRO A 142 -15.40 -8.49 -10.32
CA PRO A 142 -16.74 -8.83 -10.77
C PRO A 142 -17.82 -7.91 -10.18
N GLU A 143 -18.85 -7.60 -10.96
CA GLU A 143 -19.93 -6.69 -10.54
C GLU A 143 -20.63 -7.11 -9.25
N GLU A 144 -20.78 -8.40 -9.02
CA GLU A 144 -21.39 -8.95 -7.80
C GLU A 144 -20.63 -8.50 -6.54
N ILE A 145 -19.28 -8.54 -6.59
CA ILE A 145 -18.42 -8.11 -5.49
C ILE A 145 -18.46 -6.59 -5.33
N LEU A 146 -18.52 -5.83 -6.43
CA LEU A 146 -18.66 -4.37 -6.41
C LEU A 146 -19.97 -3.96 -5.74
N ASN A 147 -21.06 -4.62 -6.07
CA ASN A 147 -22.38 -4.33 -5.49
C ASN A 147 -22.43 -4.63 -3.99
N GLN A 148 -21.76 -5.69 -3.52
CA GLN A 148 -21.64 -6.01 -2.10
C GLN A 148 -20.82 -4.95 -1.34
N ARG A 149 -19.75 -4.44 -1.93
CA ARG A 149 -18.91 -3.39 -1.34
C ARG A 149 -19.64 -2.04 -1.30
N SER A 150 -20.40 -1.71 -2.31
CA SER A 150 -21.16 -0.47 -2.39
C SER A 150 -22.25 -0.37 -1.34
N ARG A 151 -22.87 -1.50 -0.95
CA ARG A 151 -23.89 -1.55 0.12
C ARG A 151 -23.31 -1.31 1.52
N LYS A 152 -22.04 -1.65 1.74
CA LYS A 152 -21.35 -1.46 3.05
C LYS A 152 -20.70 -0.10 3.22
N GLN A 153 -20.44 0.60 2.12
CA GLN A 153 -19.83 1.93 2.14
C GLN A 153 -20.74 2.92 1.43
N ASN A 154 -21.43 3.76 2.20
CA ASN A 154 -22.22 4.90 1.73
C ASN A 154 -21.34 5.98 1.04
N ARG A 155 -20.40 5.58 0.21
CA ARG A 155 -19.51 6.48 -0.51
C ARG A 155 -19.77 6.37 -2.01
N SER A 156 -20.23 7.46 -2.56
CA SER A 156 -20.37 7.76 -4.00
C SER A 156 -19.04 7.68 -4.79
N ALA A 157 -17.96 7.30 -4.16
CA ALA A 157 -16.64 7.24 -4.74
C ALA A 157 -16.39 5.86 -5.37
N GLN A 158 -16.65 5.83 -6.68
CA GLN A 158 -15.90 5.02 -7.62
C GLN A 158 -16.12 3.52 -7.58
N LYS A 159 -17.20 3.13 -8.19
CA LYS A 159 -17.35 1.89 -8.96
C LYS A 159 -16.27 1.76 -10.07
N LYS A 160 -15.01 1.86 -9.72
CA LYS A 160 -13.94 1.46 -10.62
C LYS A 160 -13.65 0.02 -10.27
N GLY A 161 -14.20 -0.91 -11.06
CA GLY A 161 -14.05 -2.34 -10.89
C GLY A 161 -12.63 -2.87 -11.02
N LEU A 162 -11.61 -2.11 -10.56
CA LEU A 162 -10.22 -2.48 -10.62
C LEU A 162 -9.62 -2.53 -9.21
N LEU A 163 -9.02 -3.66 -8.87
CA LEU A 163 -8.07 -3.79 -7.78
C LEU A 163 -6.67 -3.71 -8.40
N VAL A 164 -5.84 -2.78 -7.93
CA VAL A 164 -4.50 -2.59 -8.47
C VAL A 164 -3.45 -2.85 -7.39
N LEU A 165 -2.49 -3.69 -7.75
CA LEU A 165 -1.31 -4.06 -6.95
C LEU A 165 -0.04 -3.58 -7.66
N LEU A 166 1.01 -3.40 -6.89
CA LEU A 166 2.35 -3.05 -7.37
C LEU A 166 3.36 -4.07 -6.85
#